data_cbf8d6e82e75e06121af07229b5dc220
#
_entry.id   cbf8d6e82e75e06121af07229b5dc220
#
_cell.length_a   1.000
_cell.length_b   1.000
_cell.length_c   1.000
_cell.angle_alpha   90.00
_cell.angle_beta   90.00
_cell.angle_gamma   90.00
#
_symmetry.space_group_name_H-M   'P 1'
#
loop_
_entity.id
_entity.type
_entity.pdbx_description
1 polymer ?
#
loop_
_entity_poly.entity_id
_entity_poly.type
_entity_poly.pdbx_seq_one_letter_code
_entity_poly.pdbx_strand_id
1 'polypeptide(L)' 'SRRDYLLFYRKYYYRQSTAQIAAELGTTERAVEGRLYRIKKALRKALGGDDA' A
#
# COMPACT_ATOMS: atom_id res chain seq x y z
N SER A 1 5.62 1.98 -8.89
CA SER A 1 5.58 3.40 -9.16
C SER A 1 5.89 4.19 -7.88
N ARG A 2 6.24 5.45 -8.06
CA ARG A 2 6.57 6.29 -6.92
C ARG A 2 5.38 6.50 -5.98
N ARG A 3 4.21 6.64 -6.56
CA ARG A 3 2.99 6.82 -5.77
C ARG A 3 2.71 5.62 -4.88
N ASP A 4 2.88 4.44 -5.46
CA ASP A 4 2.65 3.20 -4.72
C ASP A 4 3.66 3.04 -3.61
N TYR A 5 4.90 3.40 -3.89
CA TYR A 5 5.95 3.33 -2.90
C TYR A 5 5.67 4.25 -1.71
N LEU A 6 5.23 5.47 -2.00
CA LEU A 6 4.90 6.42 -0.97
C LEU A 6 3.71 5.96 -0.13
N LEU A 7 2.74 5.36 -0.78
CA LEU A 7 1.57 4.84 -0.08
C LEU A 7 1.97 3.74 0.89
N PHE A 8 2.80 2.84 0.43
CA PHE A 8 3.30 1.75 1.26
C PHE A 8 4.07 2.30 2.45
N TYR A 9 4.91 3.30 2.20
CA TYR A 9 5.72 3.93 3.22
C TYR A 9 4.86 4.56 4.31
N ARG A 10 3.82 5.26 3.91
CA ARG A 10 2.91 5.90 4.85
C ARG A 10 2.25 4.88 5.76
N LYS A 11 1.81 3.80 5.18
CA LYS A 11 1.09 2.78 5.93
C LYS A 11 2.00 2.06 6.92
N TYR A 12 3.17 1.67 6.48
CA TYR A 12 4.00 0.78 7.27
C TYR A 12 5.13 1.46 8.03
N TYR A 13 5.68 2.51 7.49
CA TYR A 13 6.74 3.24 8.18
C TYR A 13 6.17 4.26 9.15
N TYR A 14 5.26 5.09 8.66
CA TYR A 14 4.66 6.12 9.50
C TYR A 14 3.47 5.64 10.29
N ARG A 15 3.02 4.44 10.01
CA ARG A 15 1.92 3.81 10.72
C ARG A 15 0.62 4.60 10.65
N GLN A 16 0.41 5.27 9.56
CA GLN A 16 -0.85 5.98 9.34
C GLN A 16 -1.96 4.99 9.10
N SER A 17 -3.16 5.31 9.58
CA SER A 17 -4.30 4.43 9.34
C SER A 17 -4.73 4.55 7.88
N THR A 18 -5.39 3.50 7.39
CA THR A 18 -5.91 3.50 6.04
C THR A 18 -6.91 4.64 5.85
N ALA A 19 -7.72 4.89 6.88
CA ALA A 19 -8.68 5.98 6.83
C ALA A 19 -8.00 7.33 6.69
N GLN A 20 -6.93 7.55 7.43
CA GLN A 20 -6.19 8.79 7.36
C GLN A 20 -5.56 8.99 6.00
N ILE A 21 -4.95 7.95 5.47
CA ILE A 21 -4.34 8.01 4.14
C ILE A 21 -5.38 8.33 3.08
N ALA A 22 -6.52 7.65 3.16
CA ALA A 22 -7.60 7.88 2.20
C ALA A 22 -8.10 9.31 2.24
N ALA A 23 -8.26 9.85 3.44
CA ALA A 23 -8.73 11.22 3.59
C ALA A 23 -7.75 12.21 2.99
N GLU A 24 -6.46 12.01 3.23
CA GLU A 24 -5.44 12.91 2.73
C GLU A 24 -5.29 12.84 1.20
N LEU A 25 -5.51 11.67 0.65
CA LEU A 25 -5.40 11.48 -0.80
C LEU A 25 -6.70 11.74 -1.54
N GLY A 26 -7.77 12.00 -0.81
CA GLY A 26 -9.06 12.25 -1.43
C GLY A 26 -9.67 11.02 -2.07
N THR A 27 -9.50 9.88 -1.45
CA THR A 27 -10.03 8.62 -1.97
C THR A 27 -10.70 7.84 -0.85
N THR A 28 -11.06 6.59 -1.10
CA THR A 28 -11.73 5.76 -0.11
C THR A 28 -10.76 4.79 0.53
N GLU A 29 -11.11 4.30 1.72
CA GLU A 29 -10.28 3.30 2.39
C GLU A 29 -10.17 2.04 1.54
N ARG A 30 -11.26 1.67 0.89
CA ARG A 30 -11.29 0.49 0.05
C ARG A 30 -10.27 0.59 -1.09
N ALA A 31 -10.20 1.77 -1.70
CA ALA A 31 -9.24 2.00 -2.79
C ALA A 31 -7.82 1.91 -2.26
N VAL A 32 -7.57 2.48 -1.09
CA VAL A 32 -6.23 2.43 -0.49
C VAL A 32 -5.86 0.98 -0.16
N GLU A 33 -6.80 0.24 0.43
CA GLU A 33 -6.56 -1.15 0.79
C GLU A 33 -6.25 -1.99 -0.45
N GLY A 34 -6.99 -1.76 -1.52
CA GLY A 34 -6.76 -2.48 -2.76
C GLY A 34 -5.38 -2.22 -3.33
N ARG A 35 -4.95 -0.97 -3.28
CA ARG A 35 -3.61 -0.60 -3.74
C ARG A 35 -2.53 -1.23 -2.88
N LEU A 36 -2.70 -1.18 -1.58
CA LEU A 36 -1.73 -1.78 -0.68
C LEU A 36 -1.62 -3.28 -0.90
N TYR A 37 -2.74 -3.92 -1.16
CA TYR A 37 -2.74 -5.35 -1.44
C TYR A 37 -1.91 -5.65 -2.68
N ARG A 38 -2.09 -4.88 -3.74
CA ARG A 38 -1.34 -5.08 -4.98
C ARG A 38 0.14 -4.79 -4.81
N ILE A 39 0.46 -3.77 -4.01
CA ILE A 39 1.85 -3.44 -3.73
C ILE A 39 2.52 -4.59 -3.00
N LYS A 40 1.87 -5.12 -1.98
CA LYS A 40 2.41 -6.25 -1.23
C LYS A 40 2.62 -7.46 -2.11
N LYS A 41 1.66 -7.71 -2.98
CA LYS A 41 1.73 -8.85 -3.88
C LYS A 41 2.91 -8.69 -4.84
N ALA A 42 3.09 -7.49 -5.37
CA ALA A 42 4.20 -7.22 -6.28
C ALA A 42 5.54 -7.37 -5.59
N LEU A 43 5.64 -6.87 -4.34
CA LEU A 43 6.87 -6.99 -3.58
C LEU A 43 7.20 -8.43 -3.28
N ARG A 44 6.19 -9.21 -2.88
CA ARG A 44 6.40 -10.61 -2.58
C ARG A 44 6.92 -11.34 -3.80
N LYS A 45 6.34 -11.05 -4.94
CA LYS A 45 6.76 -11.68 -6.18
C LYS A 45 8.19 -11.29 -6.55
N ALA A 46 8.51 -10.01 -6.38
CA ALA A 46 9.85 -9.53 -6.70
C ALA A 46 10.91 -10.16 -5.80
N LEU A 47 10.54 -10.46 -4.57
CA LEU A 47 11.45 -11.10 -3.62
C LEU A 47 11.48 -12.61 -3.73
N GLY A 48 10.70 -13.17 -4.64
CA GLY A 48 10.72 -14.59 -4.88
C GLY A 48 9.99 -15.43 -3.85
N GLY A 49 9.16 -14.81 -3.02
CA GLY A 49 8.46 -15.52 -1.98
C GLY A 49 7.02 -15.86 -2.32
N ASP A 50 6.64 -15.60 -3.52
CA ASP A 50 5.25 -15.66 -3.92
C ASP A 50 4.64 -17.05 -3.85
N ASP A 51 5.39 -18.02 -4.23
CA ASP A 51 4.91 -19.39 -4.31
C ASP A 51 5.50 -20.26 -3.23
N ALA A 52 6.02 -19.64 -2.23
CA ALA A 52 6.63 -20.39 -1.13
C ALA A 52 5.59 -21.10 -0.29
#